data_2df5c6a58881f3368bffce8acfd97ed0
#
_entry.id   2df5c6a58881f3368bffce8acfd97ed0
#
_cell.length_a   1.000
_cell.length_b   1.000
_cell.length_c   1.000
_cell.angle_alpha   90.00
_cell.angle_beta   90.00
_cell.angle_gamma   90.00
#
_symmetry.space_group_name_H-M   'P 1'
#
loop_
_entity.id
_entity.type
_entity.pdbx_description
1 polymer ?
#
loop_
_entity_poly.entity_id
_entity_poly.type
_entity_poly.pdbx_seq_one_letter_code
_entity_poly.pdbx_strand_id
1 'polypeptide(L)'
;MNNYTTTLNYIFGKIPLKTLLSILYLIPITTCVGIVSYVSYHTGEQSVNELTNKLMISTAEGVKDHLNTYLGIPQRIIAINRHGIENSYLHPENWEALRLHFFSQLKIYKTPVTIGFGGINGTYIVTAQDKMGIISPKNSYVGGGTHPSYLGQRRLYILDQEGKYVKIIPEQTKPFTTINLPGFKTAQDQNKQTWTSVYPLSLIHI
;
A
#
# COMPACT_ATOMS: atom_id res chain seq x y z
N MET A 1 52.23 -30.53 -52.68
CA MET A 1 51.90 -29.19 -52.09
C MET A 1 51.64 -28.15 -53.18
N ASN A 2 51.02 -28.51 -54.34
CA ASN A 2 50.94 -27.62 -55.53
C ASN A 2 49.50 -27.40 -56.09
N ASN A 3 48.44 -27.91 -55.45
CA ASN A 3 47.12 -27.81 -56.08
C ASN A 3 46.36 -26.55 -55.68
N TYR A 4 46.69 -25.88 -54.58
CA TYR A 4 45.98 -24.70 -54.12
C TYR A 4 46.39 -23.41 -54.85
N THR A 5 47.63 -23.33 -55.27
CA THR A 5 48.15 -22.16 -56.04
C THR A 5 47.55 -22.10 -57.46
N THR A 6 47.33 -23.28 -58.10
CA THR A 6 46.73 -23.35 -59.44
C THR A 6 45.27 -22.98 -59.47
N THR A 7 44.54 -23.34 -58.44
CA THR A 7 43.09 -23.02 -58.34
C THR A 7 42.88 -21.52 -58.04
N LEU A 8 43.72 -20.92 -57.22
CA LEU A 8 43.67 -19.49 -56.93
C LEU A 8 43.98 -18.63 -58.20
N ASN A 9 45.01 -19.00 -58.96
CA ASN A 9 45.36 -18.29 -60.20
C ASN A 9 44.27 -18.39 -61.27
N TYR A 10 43.50 -19.49 -61.32
CA TYR A 10 42.42 -19.65 -62.28
C TYR A 10 41.19 -18.80 -61.92
N ILE A 11 40.92 -18.58 -60.64
CA ILE A 11 39.80 -17.76 -60.16
C ILE A 11 40.15 -16.26 -60.29
N PHE A 12 41.34 -15.85 -59.91
CA PHE A 12 41.75 -14.42 -59.96
C PHE A 12 42.09 -13.90 -61.35
N GLY A 13 42.51 -14.78 -62.29
CA GLY A 13 42.87 -14.39 -63.67
C GLY A 13 41.68 -13.97 -64.54
N LYS A 14 40.46 -14.23 -64.16
CA LYS A 14 39.23 -13.81 -64.92
C LYS A 14 38.49 -12.63 -64.33
N ILE A 15 38.87 -12.13 -63.16
CA ILE A 15 38.17 -11.03 -62.51
C ILE A 15 38.76 -9.69 -62.98
N PRO A 16 37.94 -8.75 -63.51
CA PRO A 16 38.45 -7.45 -63.91
C PRO A 16 38.98 -6.68 -62.67
N LEU A 17 40.12 -5.98 -62.87
CA LEU A 17 40.84 -5.26 -61.81
C LEU A 17 39.92 -4.36 -60.97
N LYS A 18 38.92 -3.74 -61.60
CA LYS A 18 37.93 -2.88 -60.94
C LYS A 18 37.11 -3.67 -59.90
N THR A 19 36.72 -4.89 -60.21
CA THR A 19 35.91 -5.76 -59.31
C THR A 19 36.79 -6.24 -58.14
N LEU A 20 38.05 -6.59 -58.39
CA LEU A 20 38.97 -6.97 -57.33
C LEU A 20 39.20 -5.84 -56.34
N LEU A 21 39.36 -4.63 -56.84
CA LEU A 21 39.56 -3.43 -56.02
C LEU A 21 38.31 -3.10 -55.19
N SER A 22 37.11 -3.23 -55.80
CA SER A 22 35.84 -3.03 -55.10
C SER A 22 35.63 -4.02 -53.97
N ILE A 23 35.94 -5.30 -54.21
CA ILE A 23 35.85 -6.37 -53.20
C ILE A 23 36.80 -6.12 -52.04
N LEU A 24 38.04 -5.67 -52.34
CA LEU A 24 39.07 -5.40 -51.35
C LEU A 24 38.65 -4.30 -50.35
N TYR A 25 37.89 -3.31 -50.81
CA TYR A 25 37.37 -2.26 -49.92
C TYR A 25 35.99 -2.66 -49.26
N LEU A 26 35.12 -3.37 -49.97
CA LEU A 26 33.80 -3.67 -49.50
C LEU A 26 33.83 -4.68 -48.33
N ILE A 27 34.68 -5.73 -48.40
CA ILE A 27 34.75 -6.77 -47.37
C ILE A 27 35.16 -6.17 -45.99
N PRO A 28 36.22 -5.39 -45.85
CA PRO A 28 36.58 -4.85 -44.54
C PRO A 28 35.51 -3.88 -43.99
N ILE A 29 34.87 -3.08 -44.82
CA ILE A 29 33.80 -2.17 -44.40
C ILE A 29 32.62 -2.94 -43.89
N THR A 30 32.12 -3.93 -44.64
CA THR A 30 30.98 -4.76 -44.22
C THR A 30 31.31 -5.56 -42.98
N THR A 31 32.54 -6.04 -42.84
CA THR A 31 32.97 -6.78 -41.64
C THR A 31 32.98 -5.86 -40.41
N CYS A 32 33.55 -4.64 -40.52
CA CYS A 32 33.55 -3.66 -39.44
C CYS A 32 32.14 -3.25 -39.03
N VAL A 33 31.26 -2.97 -39.99
CA VAL A 33 29.85 -2.63 -39.71
C VAL A 33 29.14 -3.79 -39.04
N GLY A 34 29.37 -5.03 -39.51
CA GLY A 34 28.79 -6.25 -38.91
C GLY A 34 29.24 -6.44 -37.45
N ILE A 35 30.54 -6.28 -37.18
CA ILE A 35 31.05 -6.39 -35.80
C ILE A 35 30.47 -5.32 -34.89
N VAL A 36 30.48 -4.04 -35.32
CA VAL A 36 29.94 -2.94 -34.55
C VAL A 36 28.46 -3.14 -34.28
N SER A 37 27.69 -3.53 -35.29
CA SER A 37 26.26 -3.81 -35.13
C SER A 37 25.99 -4.93 -34.14
N TYR A 38 26.75 -6.02 -34.22
CA TYR A 38 26.63 -7.14 -33.29
C TYR A 38 26.94 -6.73 -31.85
N VAL A 39 28.04 -6.03 -31.62
CA VAL A 39 28.44 -5.56 -30.28
C VAL A 39 27.40 -4.56 -29.75
N SER A 40 26.96 -3.61 -30.59
CA SER A 40 25.94 -2.62 -30.17
C SER A 40 24.61 -3.27 -29.81
N TYR A 41 24.18 -4.26 -30.58
CA TYR A 41 22.96 -5.01 -30.28
C TYR A 41 23.07 -5.73 -28.94
N HIS A 42 24.14 -6.49 -28.74
CA HIS A 42 24.33 -7.28 -27.52
C HIS A 42 24.50 -6.41 -26.25
N THR A 43 25.27 -5.33 -26.38
CA THR A 43 25.43 -4.35 -25.28
C THR A 43 24.12 -3.61 -24.99
N GLY A 44 23.35 -3.29 -26.02
CA GLY A 44 22.03 -2.67 -25.89
C GLY A 44 21.05 -3.56 -25.14
N GLU A 45 20.97 -4.84 -25.51
CA GLU A 45 20.11 -5.83 -24.83
C GLU A 45 20.51 -5.99 -23.35
N GLN A 46 21.80 -6.11 -23.06
CA GLN A 46 22.29 -6.20 -21.68
C GLN A 46 21.96 -4.95 -20.88
N SER A 47 22.15 -3.77 -21.44
CA SER A 47 21.86 -2.49 -20.78
C SER A 47 20.37 -2.33 -20.47
N VAL A 48 19.50 -2.73 -21.41
CA VAL A 48 18.03 -2.67 -21.20
C VAL A 48 17.62 -3.65 -20.08
N ASN A 49 18.14 -4.86 -20.10
CA ASN A 49 17.84 -5.86 -19.08
C ASN A 49 18.34 -5.42 -17.69
N GLU A 50 19.54 -4.86 -17.61
CA GLU A 50 20.10 -4.34 -16.35
C GLU A 50 19.27 -3.15 -15.82
N LEU A 51 18.91 -2.21 -16.70
CA LEU A 51 18.08 -1.07 -16.33
C LEU A 51 16.69 -1.51 -15.87
N THR A 52 16.08 -2.46 -16.58
CA THR A 52 14.77 -3.02 -16.22
C THR A 52 14.83 -3.67 -14.85
N ASN A 53 15.84 -4.50 -14.58
CA ASN A 53 16.01 -5.12 -13.27
C ASN A 53 16.23 -4.11 -12.15
N LYS A 54 17.05 -3.08 -12.37
CA LYS A 54 17.26 -1.99 -11.41
C LYS A 54 15.97 -1.22 -11.11
N LEU A 55 15.19 -0.92 -12.14
CA LEU A 55 13.89 -0.26 -11.99
C LEU A 55 12.89 -1.14 -11.23
N MET A 56 12.82 -2.42 -11.52
CA MET A 56 11.94 -3.36 -10.81
C MET A 56 12.32 -3.45 -9.32
N ILE A 57 13.60 -3.59 -9.00
CA ILE A 57 14.07 -3.66 -7.61
C ILE A 57 13.76 -2.34 -6.88
N SER A 58 14.12 -1.20 -7.46
CA SER A 58 13.86 0.12 -6.87
C SER A 58 12.37 0.39 -6.66
N THR A 59 11.53 -0.01 -7.61
CA THR A 59 10.07 0.12 -7.48
C THR A 59 9.54 -0.80 -6.38
N ALA A 60 10.01 -2.04 -6.30
CA ALA A 60 9.60 -2.99 -5.28
C ALA A 60 10.01 -2.52 -3.87
N GLU A 61 11.22 -1.98 -3.71
CA GLU A 61 11.68 -1.38 -2.45
C GLU A 61 10.84 -0.17 -2.07
N GLY A 62 10.56 0.74 -3.01
CA GLY A 62 9.68 1.89 -2.78
C GLY A 62 8.27 1.49 -2.33
N VAL A 63 7.68 0.48 -2.96
CA VAL A 63 6.37 -0.08 -2.57
C VAL A 63 6.44 -0.69 -1.16
N LYS A 64 7.49 -1.46 -0.86
CA LYS A 64 7.70 -2.07 0.46
C LYS A 64 7.80 -1.01 1.55
N ASP A 65 8.59 0.04 1.34
CA ASP A 65 8.76 1.11 2.32
C ASP A 65 7.48 1.91 2.53
N HIS A 66 6.74 2.15 1.45
CA HIS A 66 5.43 2.81 1.53
C HIS A 66 4.42 1.96 2.30
N LEU A 67 4.37 0.64 2.05
CA LEU A 67 3.53 -0.29 2.80
C LEU A 67 3.93 -0.38 4.28
N ASN A 68 5.21 -0.46 4.59
CA ASN A 68 5.70 -0.49 5.96
C ASN A 68 5.30 0.80 6.71
N THR A 69 5.44 1.95 6.08
CA THR A 69 5.02 3.23 6.64
C THR A 69 3.50 3.25 6.86
N TYR A 70 2.73 2.86 5.85
CA TYR A 70 1.28 2.83 5.91
C TYR A 70 0.76 1.90 7.01
N LEU A 71 1.25 0.67 7.08
CA LEU A 71 0.86 -0.32 8.07
C LEU A 71 1.41 -0.02 9.47
N GLY A 72 2.50 0.73 9.57
CA GLY A 72 3.07 1.15 10.85
C GLY A 72 2.24 2.21 11.58
N ILE A 73 1.43 3.01 10.87
CA ILE A 73 0.61 4.06 11.49
C ILE A 73 -0.43 3.49 12.47
N PRO A 74 -1.28 2.52 12.12
CA PRO A 74 -2.23 1.93 13.05
C PRO A 74 -1.54 1.32 14.29
N GLN A 75 -0.40 0.67 14.10
CA GLN A 75 0.36 0.10 15.22
C GLN A 75 0.83 1.16 16.21
N ARG A 76 1.33 2.29 15.71
CA ARG A 76 1.74 3.42 16.58
C ARG A 76 0.56 4.04 17.30
N ILE A 77 -0.59 4.21 16.62
CA ILE A 77 -1.82 4.73 17.25
C ILE A 77 -2.26 3.82 18.38
N ILE A 78 -2.28 2.50 18.17
CA ILE A 78 -2.64 1.53 19.21
C ILE A 78 -1.64 1.61 20.37
N ALA A 79 -0.36 1.68 20.10
CA ALA A 79 0.67 1.78 21.14
C ALA A 79 0.52 3.07 21.98
N ILE A 80 0.26 4.22 21.35
CA ILE A 80 0.02 5.50 22.04
C ILE A 80 -1.24 5.40 22.91
N ASN A 81 -2.33 4.88 22.36
CA ASN A 81 -3.61 4.78 23.07
C ASN A 81 -3.51 3.80 24.25
N ARG A 82 -2.86 2.66 24.04
CA ARG A 82 -2.58 1.70 25.10
C ARG A 82 -1.76 2.32 26.23
N HIS A 83 -0.65 2.98 25.89
CA HIS A 83 0.18 3.66 26.87
C HIS A 83 -0.59 4.74 27.64
N GLY A 84 -1.45 5.50 26.94
CA GLY A 84 -2.30 6.50 27.56
C GLY A 84 -3.27 5.91 28.58
N ILE A 85 -3.88 4.76 28.30
CA ILE A 85 -4.79 4.06 29.21
C ILE A 85 -4.03 3.42 30.36
N GLU A 86 -2.94 2.73 30.13
CA GLU A 86 -2.11 2.08 31.15
C GLU A 86 -1.52 3.08 32.17
N ASN A 87 -1.22 4.29 31.73
CA ASN A 87 -0.68 5.34 32.60
C ASN A 87 -1.73 6.38 33.06
N SER A 88 -3.00 6.08 32.90
CA SER A 88 -4.11 6.92 33.34
C SER A 88 -4.15 8.33 32.73
N TYR A 89 -3.59 8.52 31.55
CA TYR A 89 -3.78 9.77 30.76
C TYR A 89 -5.04 9.73 29.94
N LEU A 90 -5.49 8.55 29.53
CA LEU A 90 -6.74 8.31 28.84
C LEU A 90 -7.63 7.43 29.71
N HIS A 91 -8.80 7.97 30.06
CA HIS A 91 -9.76 7.29 30.89
C HIS A 91 -10.91 6.74 30.01
N PRO A 92 -11.03 5.39 29.89
CA PRO A 92 -12.09 4.77 29.07
C PRO A 92 -13.52 5.16 29.52
N GLU A 93 -13.69 5.57 30.76
CA GLU A 93 -14.94 6.04 31.33
C GLU A 93 -15.33 7.45 30.84
N ASN A 94 -14.34 8.26 30.47
CA ASN A 94 -14.56 9.61 29.93
C ASN A 94 -14.73 9.55 28.40
N TRP A 95 -15.93 9.24 27.97
CA TRP A 95 -16.30 9.05 26.58
C TRP A 95 -16.02 10.27 25.71
N GLU A 96 -16.29 11.43 26.22
CA GLU A 96 -16.10 12.69 25.50
C GLU A 96 -14.61 12.95 25.23
N ALA A 97 -13.78 12.81 26.25
CA ALA A 97 -12.32 12.98 26.11
C ALA A 97 -11.72 11.91 25.17
N LEU A 98 -12.14 10.65 25.32
CA LEU A 98 -11.62 9.56 24.49
C LEU A 98 -12.05 9.72 23.01
N ARG A 99 -13.28 10.12 22.76
CA ARG A 99 -13.78 10.43 21.42
C ARG A 99 -13.01 11.57 20.76
N LEU A 100 -12.82 12.68 21.49
CA LEU A 100 -12.05 13.82 20.98
C LEU A 100 -10.58 13.46 20.72
N HIS A 101 -10.00 12.62 21.55
CA HIS A 101 -8.64 12.09 21.33
C HIS A 101 -8.56 11.28 20.01
N PHE A 102 -9.48 10.35 19.79
CA PHE A 102 -9.53 9.58 18.54
C PHE A 102 -9.82 10.46 17.31
N PHE A 103 -10.69 11.46 17.45
CA PHE A 103 -10.94 12.43 16.40
C PHE A 103 -9.68 13.21 16.02
N SER A 104 -8.92 13.67 17.01
CA SER A 104 -7.64 14.36 16.79
C SER A 104 -6.62 13.48 16.09
N GLN A 105 -6.53 12.21 16.49
CA GLN A 105 -5.65 11.25 15.83
C GLN A 105 -6.05 11.02 14.36
N LEU A 106 -7.33 10.89 14.03
CA LEU A 106 -7.80 10.75 12.65
C LEU A 106 -7.48 11.99 11.80
N LYS A 107 -7.57 13.18 12.38
CA LYS A 107 -7.19 14.44 11.68
C LYS A 107 -5.69 14.49 11.37
N ILE A 108 -4.85 14.04 12.29
CA ILE A 108 -3.39 14.07 12.16
C ILE A 108 -2.89 13.00 11.20
N TYR A 109 -3.28 11.76 11.41
CA TYR A 109 -2.70 10.63 10.69
C TYR A 109 -3.32 10.38 9.31
N LYS A 110 -4.56 10.78 9.08
CA LYS A 110 -5.29 10.67 7.80
C LYS A 110 -5.39 9.25 7.18
N THR A 111 -4.70 8.29 7.76
CA THR A 111 -4.57 6.93 7.21
C THR A 111 -5.60 5.97 7.74
N PRO A 112 -5.79 5.79 9.07
CA PRO A 112 -6.88 4.96 9.55
C PRO A 112 -8.20 5.68 9.24
N VAL A 113 -9.16 4.93 8.75
CA VAL A 113 -10.52 5.45 8.52
C VAL A 113 -11.33 5.43 9.81
N THR A 114 -10.94 4.57 10.73
CA THR A 114 -11.67 4.34 12.00
C THR A 114 -10.68 4.08 13.13
N ILE A 115 -10.92 4.70 14.27
CA ILE A 115 -10.26 4.40 15.55
C ILE A 115 -11.37 4.14 16.56
N GLY A 116 -11.23 3.06 17.33
CA GLY A 116 -12.21 2.71 18.35
C GLY A 116 -11.59 2.01 19.54
N PHE A 117 -12.34 2.02 20.64
CA PHE A 117 -12.04 1.30 21.86
C PHE A 117 -13.21 0.37 22.21
N GLY A 118 -12.92 -0.86 22.57
CA GLY A 118 -13.89 -1.86 23.03
C GLY A 118 -13.56 -2.34 24.42
N GLY A 119 -14.48 -2.22 25.35
CA GLY A 119 -14.36 -2.76 26.69
C GLY A 119 -14.87 -4.18 26.80
N ILE A 120 -14.35 -4.95 27.77
CA ILE A 120 -14.79 -6.33 28.09
C ILE A 120 -16.25 -6.37 28.56
N ASN A 121 -16.78 -5.26 29.02
CA ASN A 121 -18.20 -5.09 29.41
C ASN A 121 -19.12 -4.81 28.21
N GLY A 122 -18.61 -4.92 26.98
CA GLY A 122 -19.36 -4.65 25.76
C GLY A 122 -19.47 -3.19 25.38
N THR A 123 -18.86 -2.28 26.12
CA THR A 123 -18.80 -0.87 25.75
C THR A 123 -18.00 -0.70 24.46
N TYR A 124 -18.40 0.29 23.67
CA TYR A 124 -17.72 0.59 22.40
C TYR A 124 -17.74 2.09 22.14
N ILE A 125 -16.56 2.64 21.88
CA ILE A 125 -16.40 4.02 21.42
C ILE A 125 -15.73 3.96 20.07
N VAL A 126 -16.21 4.74 19.12
CA VAL A 126 -15.66 4.81 17.76
C VAL A 126 -15.66 6.24 17.26
N THR A 127 -14.62 6.57 16.53
CA THR A 127 -14.56 7.74 15.67
C THR A 127 -14.08 7.29 14.29
N ALA A 128 -14.78 7.73 13.26
CA ALA A 128 -14.51 7.32 11.88
C ALA A 128 -14.61 8.52 10.94
N GLN A 129 -13.90 8.47 9.83
CA GLN A 129 -14.08 9.38 8.71
C GLN A 129 -14.88 8.67 7.62
N ASP A 130 -16.02 9.21 7.23
CA ASP A 130 -16.80 8.70 6.11
C ASP A 130 -16.25 9.25 4.78
N LYS A 131 -15.23 8.56 4.27
CA LYS A 131 -14.58 8.95 3.00
C LYS A 131 -15.46 8.70 1.77
N MET A 132 -16.44 7.82 1.88
CA MET A 132 -17.31 7.43 0.77
C MET A 132 -18.66 8.13 0.78
N GLY A 133 -19.07 8.70 1.92
CA GLY A 133 -20.39 9.31 2.10
C GLY A 133 -21.51 8.27 2.26
N ILE A 134 -21.19 7.13 2.89
CA ILE A 134 -22.15 6.01 3.05
C ILE A 134 -23.13 6.29 4.18
N ILE A 135 -22.65 6.89 5.27
CA ILE A 135 -23.43 7.12 6.49
C ILE A 135 -23.77 8.60 6.69
N SER A 136 -22.89 9.46 6.20
CA SER A 136 -22.90 10.90 6.43
C SER A 136 -22.36 11.62 5.20
N PRO A 137 -22.38 12.94 5.11
CA PRO A 137 -21.75 13.63 3.99
C PRO A 137 -20.31 13.19 3.77
N LYS A 138 -19.92 13.00 2.50
CA LYS A 138 -18.58 12.55 2.13
C LYS A 138 -17.49 13.36 2.82
N ASN A 139 -16.50 12.66 3.35
CA ASN A 139 -15.38 13.21 4.13
C ASN A 139 -15.78 13.85 5.48
N SER A 140 -17.01 13.66 5.95
CA SER A 140 -17.39 14.04 7.32
C SER A 140 -16.84 13.03 8.34
N TYR A 141 -16.88 13.45 9.60
CA TYR A 141 -16.52 12.57 10.71
C TYR A 141 -17.78 12.09 11.42
N VAL A 142 -17.70 10.86 11.89
CA VAL A 142 -18.76 10.20 12.66
C VAL A 142 -18.14 9.71 13.96
N GLY A 143 -18.84 9.90 15.07
CA GLY A 143 -18.41 9.44 16.38
C GLY A 143 -19.56 8.93 17.22
N GLY A 144 -19.27 8.10 18.19
CA GLY A 144 -20.27 7.55 19.10
C GLY A 144 -19.91 6.15 19.58
N GLY A 145 -20.91 5.33 19.84
CA GLY A 145 -20.68 3.95 20.27
C GLY A 145 -21.84 3.38 21.09
N THR A 146 -21.53 2.36 21.87
CA THR A 146 -22.44 1.67 22.79
C THR A 146 -22.08 2.03 24.23
N HIS A 147 -22.83 2.91 24.86
CA HIS A 147 -22.66 3.25 26.28
C HIS A 147 -23.56 2.38 27.14
N PRO A 148 -23.17 2.03 28.37
CA PRO A 148 -24.01 1.25 29.29
C PRO A 148 -25.42 1.87 29.50
N SER A 149 -25.51 3.19 29.54
CA SER A 149 -26.79 3.90 29.66
C SER A 149 -27.71 3.79 28.43
N TYR A 150 -27.21 3.27 27.30
CA TYR A 150 -28.00 3.10 26.07
C TYR A 150 -28.62 1.69 25.95
N LEU A 151 -28.61 0.90 27.02
CA LEU A 151 -29.18 -0.46 27.06
C LEU A 151 -28.66 -1.36 25.92
N GLY A 152 -27.37 -1.23 25.60
CA GLY A 152 -26.72 -2.01 24.54
C GLY A 152 -26.97 -1.49 23.11
N GLN A 153 -27.68 -0.37 22.96
CA GLN A 153 -27.87 0.25 21.65
C GLN A 153 -26.65 1.09 21.27
N ARG A 154 -26.25 0.97 20.01
CA ARG A 154 -25.24 1.85 19.43
C ARG A 154 -25.89 3.19 19.02
N ARG A 155 -25.24 4.30 19.36
CA ARG A 155 -25.61 5.64 18.87
C ARG A 155 -24.45 6.27 18.16
N LEU A 156 -24.66 6.69 16.92
CA LEU A 156 -23.67 7.39 16.11
C LEU A 156 -24.14 8.80 15.80
N TYR A 157 -23.20 9.72 15.74
CA TYR A 157 -23.43 11.14 15.50
C TYR A 157 -22.50 11.66 14.42
N ILE A 158 -22.99 12.58 13.61
CA ILE A 158 -22.11 13.39 12.74
C ILE A 158 -21.38 14.37 13.64
N LEU A 159 -20.08 14.53 13.39
CA LEU A 159 -19.21 15.46 14.12
C LEU A 159 -18.92 16.69 13.26
N ASP A 160 -18.75 17.86 13.91
CA ASP A 160 -18.24 19.08 13.27
C ASP A 160 -16.71 19.05 13.11
N GLN A 161 -16.14 20.17 12.70
CA GLN A 161 -14.69 20.32 12.50
C GLN A 161 -13.90 20.33 13.82
N GLU A 162 -14.56 20.59 14.92
CA GLU A 162 -14.04 20.54 16.30
C GLU A 162 -14.28 19.19 16.96
N GLY A 163 -14.98 18.26 16.30
CA GLY A 163 -15.32 16.93 16.79
C GLY A 163 -16.53 16.93 17.74
N LYS A 164 -17.35 17.96 17.79
CA LYS A 164 -18.58 17.99 18.59
C LYS A 164 -19.72 17.29 17.88
N TYR A 165 -20.66 16.76 18.65
CA TYR A 165 -21.88 16.16 18.10
C TYR A 165 -22.80 17.20 17.47
N VAL A 166 -23.11 17.02 16.19
CA VAL A 166 -24.02 17.88 15.43
C VAL A 166 -25.40 17.24 15.28
N LYS A 167 -25.44 16.00 14.82
CA LYS A 167 -26.67 15.31 14.49
C LYS A 167 -26.53 13.80 14.76
N ILE A 168 -27.56 13.23 15.39
CA ILE A 168 -27.67 11.76 15.55
C ILE A 168 -27.98 11.12 14.19
N ILE A 169 -27.43 9.93 13.97
CA ILE A 169 -27.73 9.10 12.82
C ILE A 169 -28.77 8.07 13.26
N PRO A 170 -30.03 8.16 12.80
CA PRO A 170 -31.16 7.43 13.42
C PRO A 170 -31.13 5.91 13.23
N GLU A 171 -30.43 5.41 12.22
CA GLU A 171 -30.61 4.04 11.69
C GLU A 171 -29.92 2.93 12.47
N GLN A 172 -29.44 3.18 13.68
CA GLN A 172 -28.57 2.23 14.38
C GLN A 172 -29.21 1.72 15.70
N THR A 173 -30.43 1.21 15.62
CA THR A 173 -31.16 0.70 16.79
C THR A 173 -30.88 -0.75 17.15
N LYS A 174 -30.00 -1.46 16.42
CA LYS A 174 -29.65 -2.84 16.72
C LYS A 174 -28.66 -2.91 17.87
N PRO A 175 -28.83 -3.88 18.80
CA PRO A 175 -27.84 -4.13 19.83
C PRO A 175 -26.47 -4.40 19.18
N PHE A 176 -25.44 -3.75 19.68
CA PHE A 176 -24.08 -3.93 19.19
C PHE A 176 -23.14 -4.14 20.37
N THR A 177 -22.27 -5.12 20.26
CA THR A 177 -21.23 -5.38 21.25
C THR A 177 -19.91 -5.69 20.57
N THR A 178 -18.84 -5.14 21.11
CA THR A 178 -17.48 -5.38 20.61
C THR A 178 -17.00 -6.80 20.84
N ILE A 179 -17.50 -7.48 21.87
CA ILE A 179 -17.06 -8.82 22.26
C ILE A 179 -17.19 -9.83 21.10
N ASN A 180 -18.14 -9.60 20.20
CA ASN A 180 -18.39 -10.47 19.06
C ASN A 180 -17.55 -10.13 17.82
N LEU A 181 -16.84 -9.02 17.83
CA LEU A 181 -16.00 -8.63 16.70
C LEU A 181 -14.77 -9.55 16.59
N PRO A 182 -14.43 -10.02 15.37
CA PRO A 182 -13.22 -10.82 15.15
C PRO A 182 -11.97 -10.17 15.69
N GLY A 183 -11.83 -8.85 15.50
CA GLY A 183 -10.68 -8.07 15.99
C GLY A 183 -10.54 -8.09 17.50
N PHE A 184 -11.67 -7.97 18.23
CA PHE A 184 -11.66 -8.02 19.69
C PHE A 184 -11.26 -9.42 20.19
N LYS A 185 -11.87 -10.47 19.65
CA LYS A 185 -11.57 -11.87 20.00
C LYS A 185 -10.09 -12.19 19.74
N THR A 186 -9.60 -11.87 18.56
CA THR A 186 -8.20 -12.15 18.21
C THR A 186 -7.22 -11.43 19.14
N ALA A 187 -7.50 -10.17 19.49
CA ALA A 187 -6.65 -9.40 20.40
C ALA A 187 -6.69 -9.98 21.82
N GLN A 188 -7.87 -10.42 22.28
CA GLN A 188 -8.06 -11.04 23.59
C GLN A 188 -7.34 -12.39 23.67
N ASP A 189 -7.50 -13.25 22.67
CA ASP A 189 -6.90 -14.59 22.62
C ASP A 189 -5.38 -14.52 22.58
N GLN A 190 -4.82 -13.56 21.83
CA GLN A 190 -3.37 -13.40 21.69
C GLN A 190 -2.74 -12.54 22.81
N ASN A 191 -3.54 -11.82 23.57
CA ASN A 191 -3.12 -10.89 24.63
C ASN A 191 -1.99 -9.94 24.18
N LYS A 192 -2.02 -9.52 22.91
CA LYS A 192 -1.03 -8.60 22.32
C LYS A 192 -1.61 -7.82 21.14
N GLN A 193 -0.92 -6.76 20.76
CA GLN A 193 -1.22 -6.07 19.52
C GLN A 193 -1.06 -7.03 18.33
N THR A 194 -2.09 -7.13 17.50
CA THR A 194 -2.14 -8.07 16.39
C THR A 194 -2.95 -7.55 15.23
N TRP A 195 -2.70 -8.13 14.06
CA TRP A 195 -3.54 -7.97 12.87
C TRP A 195 -4.54 -9.12 12.82
N THR A 196 -5.74 -8.83 12.37
CA THR A 196 -6.76 -9.86 12.10
C THR A 196 -6.84 -10.14 10.62
N SER A 197 -7.47 -11.25 10.25
CA SER A 197 -7.93 -11.46 8.88
C SER A 197 -8.89 -10.34 8.47
N VAL A 198 -8.97 -10.09 7.16
CA VAL A 198 -9.94 -9.13 6.62
C VAL A 198 -11.36 -9.64 6.87
N TYR A 199 -12.19 -8.81 7.48
CA TYR A 199 -13.59 -9.08 7.69
C TYR A 199 -14.45 -7.84 7.40
N PRO A 200 -15.69 -8.00 6.96
CA PRO A 200 -16.58 -6.87 6.73
C PRO A 200 -16.91 -6.20 8.07
N LEU A 201 -16.44 -4.98 8.27
CA LEU A 201 -16.86 -4.13 9.36
C LEU A 201 -18.08 -3.34 8.89
N SER A 202 -19.26 -3.91 9.01
CA SER A 202 -20.48 -3.20 8.68
C SER A 202 -20.77 -2.19 9.79
N LEU A 203 -20.47 -0.93 9.55
CA LEU A 203 -21.02 0.18 10.35
C LEU A 203 -22.51 0.34 10.07
N ILE A 204 -22.99 -0.21 8.96
CA ILE A 204 -24.38 -0.29 8.53
C ILE A 204 -24.64 -1.73 8.11
N HIS A 205 -25.64 -2.37 8.69
CA HIS A 205 -26.26 -3.53 8.07
C HIS A 205 -27.25 -3.00 7.03
N ILE A 206 -26.89 -3.12 5.77
CA ILE A 206 -27.87 -3.03 4.67
C ILE A 206 -28.76 -4.23 4.72
#